data_48922fe9e73b8ef39dd2499646eb0c80
#
_entry.id   48922fe9e73b8ef39dd2499646eb0c80
#
_cell.length_a   1.000
_cell.length_b   1.000
_cell.length_c   1.000
_cell.angle_alpha   90.00
_cell.angle_beta   90.00
_cell.angle_gamma   90.00
#
_symmetry.space_group_name_H-M   'P 1'
#
loop_
_entity.id
_entity.type
_entity.pdbx_description
1 polymer ?
#
loop_
_entity_poly.entity_id
_entity_poly.type
_entity_poly.pdbx_seq_one_letter_code
_entity_poly.pdbx_strand_id
1 'polypeptide(L)'
;MKYKTLRSIIRFIMKIIADVEVHGVDKVPVGNFIAAANHLGRLDTAALLCVIDREDIIMPVAEKYKHHPFYGAIGRAANAIWLNRFDADFAALRQILVRMEKGGMLVIAPEGTRSKTEALQEAKVGVAFLASKSGYPVLPVSVTGTEDRAVAENLKRFRRLKIVVRAGDAFKIEIPKGRGREQAMRDATDEIMCRIGALLPEKYRGVYENYPRLKELLAQQQ
;
A
#
# COMPACT_ATOMS: atom_id res chain seq x y z
N MET A 1 14.35 -15.21 -12.30
CA MET A 1 13.60 -15.84 -11.18
C MET A 1 12.11 -15.61 -11.42
N LYS A 2 11.25 -16.62 -11.28
CA LYS A 2 9.78 -16.46 -11.42
C LYS A 2 9.20 -15.84 -10.16
N TYR A 3 8.08 -15.11 -10.28
CA TYR A 3 7.41 -14.46 -9.14
C TYR A 3 7.07 -15.43 -7.99
N LYS A 4 6.56 -16.62 -8.29
CA LYS A 4 6.30 -17.67 -7.29
C LYS A 4 7.51 -17.99 -6.42
N THR A 5 8.66 -18.18 -7.05
CA THR A 5 9.92 -18.49 -6.36
C THR A 5 10.34 -17.31 -5.47
N LEU A 6 10.27 -16.07 -5.98
CA LEU A 6 10.56 -14.87 -5.20
C LEU A 6 9.66 -14.79 -3.96
N ARG A 7 8.33 -14.96 -4.14
CA ARG A 7 7.37 -14.92 -3.04
C ARG A 7 7.64 -16.01 -1.98
N SER A 8 7.95 -17.23 -2.42
CA SER A 8 8.27 -18.34 -1.50
C SER A 8 9.52 -18.04 -0.67
N ILE A 9 10.55 -17.46 -1.29
CA ILE A 9 11.77 -17.04 -0.59
C ILE A 9 11.44 -15.94 0.43
N ILE A 10 10.68 -14.92 0.03
CA ILE A 10 10.27 -13.84 0.94
C ILE A 10 9.48 -14.40 2.12
N ARG A 11 8.49 -15.25 1.88
CA ARG A 11 7.70 -15.90 2.94
C ARG A 11 8.56 -16.72 3.89
N PHE A 12 9.50 -17.46 3.35
CA PHE A 12 10.44 -18.25 4.17
C PHE A 12 11.30 -17.36 5.09
N ILE A 13 11.90 -16.30 4.52
CA ILE A 13 12.70 -15.35 5.29
C ILE A 13 11.83 -14.68 6.36
N MET A 14 10.65 -14.16 5.99
CA MET A 14 9.75 -13.49 6.92
C MET A 14 9.31 -14.42 8.05
N LYS A 15 9.05 -15.70 7.78
CA LYS A 15 8.73 -16.70 8.82
C LYS A 15 9.84 -16.86 9.86
N ILE A 16 11.10 -16.65 9.46
CA ILE A 16 12.25 -16.73 10.38
C ILE A 16 12.37 -15.45 11.21
N ILE A 17 12.28 -14.28 10.55
CA ILE A 17 12.61 -13.01 11.19
C ILE A 17 11.42 -12.26 11.79
N ALA A 18 10.18 -12.68 11.51
CA ALA A 18 8.99 -11.95 11.93
C ALA A 18 7.85 -12.86 12.40
N ASP A 19 7.05 -12.33 13.31
CA ASP A 19 5.70 -12.80 13.63
C ASP A 19 4.73 -11.83 12.94
N VAL A 20 3.99 -12.33 11.94
CA VAL A 20 3.04 -11.52 11.18
C VAL A 20 1.63 -11.83 11.64
N GLU A 21 1.00 -10.87 12.30
CA GLU A 21 -0.39 -10.92 12.73
C GLU A 21 -1.27 -10.25 11.68
N VAL A 22 -2.40 -10.88 11.32
CA VAL A 22 -3.29 -10.39 10.25
C VAL A 22 -4.71 -10.28 10.77
N HIS A 23 -5.35 -9.12 10.53
CA HIS A 23 -6.74 -8.86 10.87
C HIS A 23 -7.55 -8.41 9.65
N GLY A 24 -8.85 -8.70 9.66
CA GLY A 24 -9.78 -8.26 8.62
C GLY A 24 -9.61 -9.03 7.30
N VAL A 25 -9.17 -10.29 7.33
CA VAL A 25 -9.05 -11.14 6.14
C VAL A 25 -10.42 -11.34 5.47
N ASP A 26 -11.48 -11.39 6.26
CA ASP A 26 -12.88 -11.47 5.85
C ASP A 26 -13.36 -10.24 5.05
N LYS A 27 -12.67 -9.10 5.19
CA LYS A 27 -12.96 -7.84 4.49
C LYS A 27 -12.34 -7.74 3.10
N VAL A 28 -11.48 -8.70 2.74
CA VAL A 28 -10.80 -8.71 1.44
C VAL A 28 -11.81 -9.03 0.33
N PRO A 29 -11.99 -8.13 -0.67
CA PRO A 29 -12.95 -8.36 -1.73
C PRO A 29 -12.64 -9.60 -2.56
N VAL A 30 -13.68 -10.30 -2.99
CA VAL A 30 -13.54 -11.31 -4.03
C VAL A 30 -13.32 -10.61 -5.37
N GLY A 31 -12.35 -11.08 -6.16
CA GLY A 31 -12.04 -10.50 -7.48
C GLY A 31 -10.91 -9.46 -7.42
N ASN A 32 -11.06 -8.39 -8.19
CA ASN A 32 -10.03 -7.37 -8.35
C ASN A 32 -10.31 -6.13 -7.48
N PHE A 33 -9.27 -5.63 -6.85
CA PHE A 33 -9.33 -4.45 -5.99
C PHE A 33 -7.98 -3.72 -5.94
N ILE A 34 -7.96 -2.57 -5.33
CA ILE A 34 -6.77 -1.77 -5.05
C ILE A 34 -6.48 -1.89 -3.55
N ALA A 35 -5.41 -2.56 -3.16
CA ALA A 35 -4.92 -2.50 -1.79
C ALA A 35 -4.09 -1.24 -1.60
N ALA A 36 -4.64 -0.27 -0.89
CA ALA A 36 -3.98 0.97 -0.53
C ALA A 36 -3.41 0.85 0.89
N ALA A 37 -2.09 0.88 1.02
CA ALA A 37 -1.41 0.68 2.30
C ALA A 37 -0.50 1.86 2.65
N ASN A 38 -0.33 2.14 3.95
CA ASN A 38 0.72 3.06 4.42
C ASN A 38 2.13 2.51 4.10
N HIS A 39 3.14 3.36 4.18
CA HIS A 39 4.51 2.97 3.84
C HIS A 39 5.53 3.43 4.88
N LEU A 40 5.77 2.59 5.89
CA LEU A 40 6.68 2.87 7.00
C LEU A 40 8.12 2.43 6.72
N GLY A 41 8.30 1.27 6.10
CA GLY A 41 9.63 0.69 5.97
C GLY A 41 9.84 -0.16 4.71
N ARG A 42 11.05 -0.70 4.58
CA ARG A 42 11.43 -1.58 3.44
C ARG A 42 10.72 -2.92 3.47
N LEU A 43 10.29 -3.36 4.65
CA LEU A 43 9.63 -4.66 4.81
C LEU A 43 8.13 -4.64 4.59
N ASP A 44 7.48 -3.47 4.38
CA ASP A 44 6.03 -3.40 4.13
C ASP A 44 5.60 -4.29 2.98
N THR A 45 6.30 -4.18 1.85
CA THR A 45 6.01 -5.01 0.67
C THR A 45 6.20 -6.50 0.98
N ALA A 46 7.24 -6.87 1.74
CA ALA A 46 7.47 -8.25 2.13
C ALA A 46 6.35 -8.76 3.05
N ALA A 47 5.90 -7.93 4.01
CA ALA A 47 4.78 -8.25 4.89
C ALA A 47 3.49 -8.47 4.09
N LEU A 48 3.16 -7.57 3.16
CA LEU A 48 1.99 -7.71 2.29
C LEU A 48 2.06 -8.97 1.41
N LEU A 49 3.23 -9.30 0.84
CA LEU A 49 3.43 -10.51 0.04
C LEU A 49 3.31 -11.81 0.85
N CYS A 50 3.50 -11.75 2.19
CA CYS A 50 3.21 -12.88 3.07
C CYS A 50 1.72 -13.16 3.19
N VAL A 51 0.90 -12.10 3.20
CA VAL A 51 -0.55 -12.17 3.41
C VAL A 51 -1.29 -12.41 2.10
N ILE A 52 -0.90 -11.70 1.03
CA ILE A 52 -1.58 -11.78 -0.26
C ILE A 52 -1.22 -13.09 -0.96
N ASP A 53 -2.24 -13.92 -1.24
CA ASP A 53 -2.06 -15.17 -1.99
C ASP A 53 -2.54 -15.04 -3.44
N ARG A 54 -1.96 -14.08 -4.16
CA ARG A 54 -2.25 -13.82 -5.58
C ARG A 54 -0.96 -13.73 -6.40
N GLU A 55 -1.05 -14.04 -7.70
CA GLU A 55 0.09 -13.99 -8.63
C GLU A 55 0.00 -12.82 -9.60
N ASP A 56 -1.16 -12.25 -9.74
CA ASP A 56 -1.52 -11.16 -10.65
C ASP A 56 -1.36 -9.77 -9.99
N ILE A 57 -0.40 -9.65 -9.06
CA ILE A 57 -0.16 -8.39 -8.35
C ILE A 57 0.50 -7.38 -9.29
N ILE A 58 -0.10 -6.19 -9.34
CA ILE A 58 0.46 -4.99 -9.99
C ILE A 58 1.14 -4.17 -8.90
N MET A 59 2.44 -3.98 -9.03
CA MET A 59 3.24 -3.27 -8.03
C MET A 59 4.02 -2.13 -8.68
N PRO A 60 3.61 -0.87 -8.46
CA PRO A 60 4.41 0.29 -8.82
C PRO A 60 5.65 0.39 -7.94
N VAL A 61 6.82 0.52 -8.55
CA VAL A 61 8.09 0.66 -7.84
C VAL A 61 8.83 1.88 -8.37
N ALA A 62 9.47 2.63 -7.49
CA ALA A 62 10.20 3.82 -7.89
C ALA A 62 11.30 3.51 -8.90
N GLU A 63 11.32 4.25 -10.02
CA GLU A 63 12.26 4.05 -11.13
C GLU A 63 13.73 4.08 -10.70
N LYS A 64 14.10 4.85 -9.68
CA LYS A 64 15.47 4.88 -9.14
C LYS A 64 16.00 3.51 -8.73
N TYR A 65 15.14 2.53 -8.46
CA TYR A 65 15.55 1.17 -8.11
C TYR A 65 15.75 0.25 -9.31
N LYS A 66 15.39 0.68 -10.52
CA LYS A 66 15.43 -0.12 -11.75
C LYS A 66 16.81 -0.73 -12.02
N HIS A 67 17.85 0.06 -11.80
CA HIS A 67 19.24 -0.33 -12.01
C HIS A 67 19.96 -0.79 -10.73
N HIS A 68 19.28 -0.78 -9.59
CA HIS A 68 19.88 -1.30 -8.35
C HIS A 68 20.00 -2.83 -8.42
N PRO A 69 21.17 -3.43 -8.13
CA PRO A 69 21.40 -4.86 -8.33
C PRO A 69 20.38 -5.72 -7.59
N PHE A 70 20.11 -5.45 -6.33
CA PHE A 70 19.17 -6.21 -5.50
C PHE A 70 17.70 -5.82 -5.77
N TYR A 71 17.34 -4.54 -5.59
CA TYR A 71 15.95 -4.10 -5.75
C TYR A 71 15.45 -4.16 -7.19
N GLY A 72 16.33 -3.91 -8.16
CA GLY A 72 16.01 -4.07 -9.58
C GLY A 72 15.75 -5.52 -9.97
N ALA A 73 16.51 -6.47 -9.42
CA ALA A 73 16.27 -7.89 -9.64
C ALA A 73 14.93 -8.35 -9.05
N ILE A 74 14.57 -7.89 -7.83
CA ILE A 74 13.28 -8.14 -7.21
C ILE A 74 12.15 -7.54 -8.05
N GLY A 75 12.26 -6.27 -8.44
CA GLY A 75 11.25 -5.60 -9.25
C GLY A 75 11.01 -6.29 -10.60
N ARG A 76 12.08 -6.71 -11.28
CA ARG A 76 11.95 -7.50 -12.52
C ARG A 76 11.28 -8.85 -12.29
N ALA A 77 11.64 -9.55 -11.22
CA ALA A 77 11.03 -10.84 -10.87
C ALA A 77 9.54 -10.71 -10.48
N ALA A 78 9.17 -9.59 -9.87
CA ALA A 78 7.79 -9.22 -9.55
C ALA A 78 7.04 -8.57 -10.72
N ASN A 79 7.67 -8.43 -11.90
CA ASN A 79 7.10 -7.72 -13.05
C ASN A 79 6.58 -6.32 -12.66
N ALA A 80 7.34 -5.59 -11.84
CA ALA A 80 6.97 -4.28 -11.33
C ALA A 80 6.82 -3.25 -12.46
N ILE A 81 5.94 -2.27 -12.25
CA ILE A 81 5.86 -1.08 -13.08
C ILE A 81 6.78 -0.02 -12.49
N TRP A 82 7.76 0.43 -13.28
CA TRP A 82 8.67 1.48 -12.85
C TRP A 82 7.99 2.83 -12.94
N LEU A 83 7.93 3.55 -11.82
CA LEU A 83 7.20 4.81 -11.69
C LEU A 83 8.16 5.95 -11.35
N ASN A 84 8.13 7.04 -12.15
CA ASN A 84 8.69 8.31 -11.75
C ASN A 84 7.79 8.96 -10.70
N ARG A 85 8.33 9.17 -9.50
CA ARG A 85 7.56 9.71 -8.36
C ARG A 85 7.60 11.24 -8.26
N PHE A 86 8.46 11.88 -9.02
CA PHE A 86 8.67 13.32 -8.95
C PHE A 86 7.75 14.09 -9.90
N ASP A 87 7.38 13.44 -11.00
CA ASP A 87 6.49 13.99 -12.02
C ASP A 87 5.24 13.13 -12.20
N ALA A 88 4.24 13.68 -12.90
CA ALA A 88 3.04 12.94 -13.28
C ALA A 88 3.39 11.91 -14.37
N ASP A 89 3.65 10.68 -13.97
CA ASP A 89 4.00 9.58 -14.88
C ASP A 89 2.74 8.94 -15.48
N PHE A 90 2.17 9.61 -16.48
CA PHE A 90 0.98 9.13 -17.19
C PHE A 90 1.21 7.79 -17.90
N ALA A 91 2.44 7.51 -18.33
CA ALA A 91 2.78 6.26 -18.98
C ALA A 91 2.68 5.09 -18.00
N ALA A 92 3.23 5.24 -16.79
CA ALA A 92 3.11 4.23 -15.73
C ALA A 92 1.64 4.08 -15.28
N LEU A 93 0.89 5.16 -15.09
CA LEU A 93 -0.53 5.10 -14.73
C LEU A 93 -1.35 4.35 -15.79
N ARG A 94 -1.09 4.60 -17.07
CA ARG A 94 -1.72 3.87 -18.17
C ARG A 94 -1.37 2.38 -18.15
N GLN A 95 -0.11 2.03 -17.91
CA GLN A 95 0.30 0.62 -17.79
C GLN A 95 -0.41 -0.07 -16.62
N ILE A 96 -0.57 0.61 -15.47
CA ILE A 96 -1.32 0.10 -14.32
C ILE A 96 -2.76 -0.20 -14.75
N LEU A 97 -3.46 0.77 -15.35
CA LEU A 97 -4.85 0.60 -15.79
C LEU A 97 -5.00 -0.57 -16.77
N VAL A 98 -4.14 -0.67 -17.79
CA VAL A 98 -4.16 -1.77 -18.76
C VAL A 98 -3.98 -3.14 -18.07
N ARG A 99 -3.13 -3.22 -17.05
CA ARG A 99 -2.98 -4.48 -16.28
C ARG A 99 -4.18 -4.76 -15.38
N MET A 100 -4.79 -3.72 -14.78
CA MET A 100 -6.02 -3.85 -13.99
C MET A 100 -7.17 -4.35 -14.87
N GLU A 101 -7.35 -3.82 -16.07
CA GLU A 101 -8.36 -4.28 -17.04
C GLU A 101 -8.20 -5.78 -17.38
N LYS A 102 -6.98 -6.30 -17.36
CA LYS A 102 -6.69 -7.72 -17.56
C LYS A 102 -6.89 -8.58 -16.31
N GLY A 103 -7.36 -7.99 -15.24
CA GLY A 103 -7.69 -8.69 -14.01
C GLY A 103 -6.64 -8.62 -12.89
N GLY A 104 -5.61 -7.76 -12.98
CA GLY A 104 -4.59 -7.64 -11.94
C GLY A 104 -5.07 -6.89 -10.70
N MET A 105 -4.58 -7.30 -9.52
CA MET A 105 -4.75 -6.61 -8.25
C MET A 105 -3.65 -5.56 -8.06
N LEU A 106 -4.02 -4.30 -7.80
CA LEU A 106 -3.05 -3.24 -7.53
C LEU A 106 -2.70 -3.18 -6.03
N VAL A 107 -1.42 -3.17 -5.73
CA VAL A 107 -0.90 -2.84 -4.38
C VAL A 107 -0.13 -1.54 -4.48
N ILE A 108 -0.57 -0.52 -3.75
CA ILE A 108 0.00 0.83 -3.86
C ILE A 108 0.06 1.52 -2.50
N ALA A 109 1.13 2.29 -2.28
CA ALA A 109 1.20 3.23 -1.18
C ALA A 109 0.82 4.64 -1.68
N PRO A 110 -0.31 5.21 -1.21
CA PRO A 110 -0.78 6.52 -1.69
C PRO A 110 0.23 7.64 -1.46
N GLU A 111 1.03 7.55 -0.41
CA GLU A 111 2.10 8.49 -0.07
C GLU A 111 3.19 8.59 -1.16
N GLY A 112 3.32 7.56 -2.00
CA GLY A 112 4.31 7.49 -3.08
C GLY A 112 5.76 7.38 -2.60
N THR A 113 6.02 7.40 -1.31
CA THR A 113 7.36 7.24 -0.71
C THR A 113 7.24 6.67 0.70
N ARG A 114 8.33 6.09 1.21
CA ARG A 114 8.39 5.69 2.63
C ARG A 114 8.37 6.90 3.53
N SER A 115 7.66 6.79 4.63
CA SER A 115 7.63 7.82 5.66
C SER A 115 9.02 8.02 6.26
N LYS A 116 9.39 9.27 6.46
CA LYS A 116 10.60 9.65 7.20
C LYS A 116 10.34 9.85 8.69
N THR A 117 9.09 10.06 9.05
CA THR A 117 8.61 10.33 10.41
C THR A 117 7.96 9.11 11.05
N GLU A 118 7.95 7.97 10.36
CA GLU A 118 7.28 6.74 10.78
C GLU A 118 5.77 6.93 11.00
N ALA A 119 5.15 7.92 10.33
CA ALA A 119 3.72 8.22 10.39
C ALA A 119 3.20 8.58 9.00
N LEU A 120 1.88 8.62 8.80
CA LEU A 120 1.25 8.96 7.51
C LEU A 120 1.70 10.35 7.03
N GLN A 121 2.03 10.42 5.76
CA GLN A 121 2.35 11.65 5.03
C GLN A 121 1.23 11.99 4.06
N GLU A 122 1.27 13.21 3.51
CA GLU A 122 0.35 13.61 2.44
C GLU A 122 0.39 12.63 1.27
N ALA A 123 -0.78 12.24 0.81
CA ALA A 123 -0.93 11.30 -0.29
C ALA A 123 -1.03 12.00 -1.64
N LYS A 124 -0.66 11.28 -2.68
CA LYS A 124 -0.81 11.69 -4.07
C LYS A 124 -2.14 11.24 -4.63
N VAL A 125 -2.78 12.06 -5.45
CA VAL A 125 -4.09 11.80 -6.05
C VAL A 125 -4.11 10.60 -7.02
N GLY A 126 -2.96 10.01 -7.31
CA GLY A 126 -2.82 8.90 -8.25
C GLY A 126 -3.66 7.67 -7.89
N VAL A 127 -3.80 7.35 -6.59
CA VAL A 127 -4.62 6.22 -6.16
C VAL A 127 -6.11 6.46 -6.38
N ALA A 128 -6.61 7.66 -6.08
CA ALA A 128 -7.99 8.06 -6.33
C ALA A 128 -8.29 8.09 -7.85
N PHE A 129 -7.34 8.56 -8.65
CA PHE A 129 -7.44 8.52 -10.10
C PHE A 129 -7.56 7.08 -10.63
N LEU A 130 -6.70 6.16 -10.17
CA LEU A 130 -6.73 4.76 -10.59
C LEU A 130 -8.03 4.08 -10.17
N ALA A 131 -8.50 4.31 -8.94
CA ALA A 131 -9.76 3.77 -8.44
C ALA A 131 -10.96 4.27 -9.24
N SER A 132 -11.04 5.58 -9.49
CA SER A 132 -12.11 6.19 -10.28
C SER A 132 -12.12 5.71 -11.74
N LYS A 133 -10.95 5.45 -12.34
CA LYS A 133 -10.85 5.01 -13.74
C LYS A 133 -11.12 3.52 -13.91
N SER A 134 -10.68 2.69 -12.98
CA SER A 134 -10.88 1.23 -13.04
C SER A 134 -12.25 0.80 -12.52
N GLY A 135 -12.90 1.59 -11.66
CA GLY A 135 -14.09 1.19 -10.93
C GLY A 135 -13.84 0.11 -9.87
N TYR A 136 -12.58 -0.25 -9.60
CA TYR A 136 -12.23 -1.23 -8.59
C TYR A 136 -12.42 -0.67 -7.19
N PRO A 137 -12.92 -1.47 -6.24
CA PRO A 137 -12.97 -1.05 -4.85
C PRO A 137 -11.57 -0.85 -4.28
N VAL A 138 -11.43 0.10 -3.39
CA VAL A 138 -10.21 0.33 -2.61
C VAL A 138 -10.34 -0.38 -1.28
N LEU A 139 -9.38 -1.26 -0.97
CA LEU A 139 -9.20 -1.90 0.32
C LEU A 139 -8.16 -1.11 1.10
N PRO A 140 -8.53 -0.39 2.17
CA PRO A 140 -7.55 0.25 3.03
C PRO A 140 -6.83 -0.82 3.85
N VAL A 141 -5.51 -0.74 3.89
CA VAL A 141 -4.65 -1.67 4.63
C VAL A 141 -3.68 -0.88 5.49
N SER A 142 -3.47 -1.32 6.72
CA SER A 142 -2.37 -0.79 7.54
C SER A 142 -1.31 -1.86 7.77
N VAL A 143 -0.04 -1.42 7.80
CA VAL A 143 1.12 -2.25 8.14
C VAL A 143 1.91 -1.50 9.22
N THR A 144 2.23 -2.19 10.32
CA THR A 144 3.05 -1.64 11.42
C THR A 144 4.11 -2.66 11.85
N GLY A 145 5.17 -2.20 12.53
CA GLY A 145 6.28 -3.04 12.96
C GLY A 145 7.35 -3.27 11.87
N THR A 146 7.26 -2.50 10.79
CA THR A 146 8.17 -2.55 9.62
C THR A 146 9.07 -1.33 9.53
N GLU A 147 9.03 -0.43 10.53
CA GLU A 147 9.85 0.77 10.59
C GLU A 147 11.34 0.40 10.48
N ASP A 148 12.06 1.03 9.54
CA ASP A 148 13.45 0.67 9.21
C ASP A 148 14.35 0.67 10.45
N ARG A 149 14.14 1.58 11.41
CA ARG A 149 14.88 1.65 12.67
C ARG A 149 14.56 0.49 13.60
N ALA A 150 13.27 0.22 13.84
CA ALA A 150 12.82 -0.88 14.70
C ALA A 150 13.28 -2.23 14.14
N VAL A 151 13.21 -2.41 12.83
CA VAL A 151 13.72 -3.60 12.13
C VAL A 151 15.20 -3.78 12.40
N ALA A 152 16.02 -2.74 12.21
CA ALA A 152 17.46 -2.81 12.41
C ALA A 152 17.81 -3.13 13.88
N GLU A 153 17.13 -2.52 14.85
CA GLU A 153 17.36 -2.75 16.29
C GLU A 153 17.00 -4.19 16.70
N ASN A 154 15.85 -4.71 16.25
CA ASN A 154 15.44 -6.06 16.61
C ASN A 154 16.36 -7.11 15.97
N LEU A 155 16.68 -6.98 14.67
CA LEU A 155 17.56 -7.94 13.99
C LEU A 155 18.97 -7.98 14.60
N LYS A 156 19.54 -6.82 15.01
CA LYS A 156 20.83 -6.77 15.73
C LYS A 156 20.79 -7.52 17.06
N ARG A 157 19.63 -7.61 17.70
CA ARG A 157 19.42 -8.31 18.97
C ARG A 157 18.90 -9.73 18.80
N PHE A 158 18.88 -10.27 17.58
CA PHE A 158 18.30 -11.57 17.24
C PHE A 158 16.84 -11.72 17.73
N ARG A 159 16.07 -10.64 17.75
CA ARG A 159 14.67 -10.64 18.13
C ARG A 159 13.80 -10.64 16.89
N ARG A 160 12.75 -11.45 16.92
CA ARG A 160 11.75 -11.46 15.84
C ARG A 160 10.96 -10.16 15.82
N LEU A 161 10.64 -9.70 14.62
CA LEU A 161 9.81 -8.52 14.40
C LEU A 161 8.35 -8.88 14.72
N LYS A 162 7.62 -7.95 15.33
CA LYS A 162 6.16 -8.05 15.48
C LYS A 162 5.53 -7.16 14.42
N ILE A 163 5.03 -7.75 13.36
CA ILE A 163 4.40 -7.04 12.24
C ILE A 163 2.90 -7.29 12.31
N VAL A 164 2.12 -6.21 12.23
CA VAL A 164 0.66 -6.29 12.20
C VAL A 164 0.15 -5.73 10.89
N VAL A 165 -0.67 -6.52 10.19
CA VAL A 165 -1.38 -6.12 8.98
C VAL A 165 -2.88 -6.10 9.26
N ARG A 166 -3.56 -4.97 9.00
CA ARG A 166 -5.02 -4.86 9.16
C ARG A 166 -5.65 -4.42 7.85
N ALA A 167 -6.67 -5.13 7.42
CA ALA A 167 -7.53 -4.73 6.33
C ALA A 167 -8.83 -4.12 6.88
N GLY A 168 -9.25 -2.99 6.32
CA GLY A 168 -10.53 -2.35 6.61
C GLY A 168 -11.59 -2.71 5.58
N ASP A 169 -12.74 -2.04 5.67
CA ASP A 169 -13.84 -2.27 4.73
C ASP A 169 -13.52 -1.66 3.37
N ALA A 170 -13.66 -2.47 2.33
CA ALA A 170 -13.46 -2.00 0.97
C ALA A 170 -14.59 -1.06 0.53
N PHE A 171 -14.25 -0.03 -0.25
CA PHE A 171 -15.20 0.97 -0.72
C PHE A 171 -14.90 1.41 -2.14
N LYS A 172 -15.89 1.94 -2.84
CA LYS A 172 -15.74 2.50 -4.19
C LYS A 172 -15.52 4.00 -4.13
N ILE A 173 -14.79 4.50 -5.12
CA ILE A 173 -14.55 5.93 -5.33
C ILE A 173 -15.24 6.34 -6.62
N GLU A 174 -16.14 7.31 -6.49
CA GLU A 174 -16.82 7.94 -7.61
C GLU A 174 -16.40 9.41 -7.69
N ILE A 175 -15.88 9.81 -8.84
CA ILE A 175 -15.42 11.17 -9.08
C ILE A 175 -16.33 11.81 -10.14
N PRO A 176 -16.98 12.94 -9.84
CA PRO A 176 -17.84 13.63 -10.80
C PRO A 176 -17.05 14.12 -12.01
N LYS A 177 -17.75 14.22 -13.15
CA LYS A 177 -17.20 14.83 -14.36
C LYS A 177 -17.41 16.35 -14.32
N GLY A 178 -16.47 17.13 -14.85
CA GLY A 178 -16.62 18.58 -14.98
C GLY A 178 -16.08 19.38 -13.80
N ARG A 179 -16.74 20.51 -13.46
CA ARG A 179 -16.30 21.41 -12.40
C ARG A 179 -16.23 20.68 -11.04
N GLY A 180 -15.20 20.97 -10.25
CA GLY A 180 -14.99 20.35 -8.93
C GLY A 180 -14.28 19.00 -8.96
N ARG A 181 -13.96 18.44 -10.14
CA ARG A 181 -13.29 17.14 -10.26
C ARG A 181 -11.96 17.08 -9.49
N GLU A 182 -11.19 18.16 -9.53
CA GLU A 182 -9.88 18.19 -8.85
C GLU A 182 -10.06 18.15 -7.34
N GLN A 183 -11.03 18.89 -6.79
CA GLN A 183 -11.35 18.83 -5.37
C GLN A 183 -11.86 17.45 -4.98
N ALA A 184 -12.80 16.89 -5.73
CA ALA A 184 -13.31 15.54 -5.48
C ALA A 184 -12.20 14.46 -5.51
N MET A 185 -11.16 14.66 -6.35
CA MET A 185 -10.01 13.76 -6.38
C MET A 185 -9.15 13.89 -5.10
N ARG A 186 -8.97 15.11 -4.59
CA ARG A 186 -8.29 15.33 -3.30
C ARG A 186 -9.10 14.73 -2.15
N ASP A 187 -10.40 15.02 -2.09
CA ASP A 187 -11.29 14.50 -1.04
C ASP A 187 -11.31 12.97 -1.01
N ALA A 188 -11.35 12.33 -2.19
CA ALA A 188 -11.27 10.88 -2.31
C ALA A 188 -9.90 10.32 -1.85
N THR A 189 -8.82 11.06 -2.10
CA THR A 189 -7.49 10.70 -1.61
C THR A 189 -7.43 10.77 -0.08
N ASP A 190 -7.97 11.85 0.50
CA ASP A 190 -8.05 12.02 1.95
C ASP A 190 -8.95 10.97 2.61
N GLU A 191 -10.07 10.60 1.96
CA GLU A 191 -10.91 9.47 2.43
C GLU A 191 -10.13 8.15 2.50
N ILE A 192 -9.32 7.84 1.47
CA ILE A 192 -8.46 6.65 1.48
C ILE A 192 -7.51 6.69 2.67
N MET A 193 -6.84 7.83 2.87
CA MET A 193 -5.85 7.98 3.93
C MET A 193 -6.47 7.97 5.32
N CYS A 194 -7.65 8.59 5.50
CA CYS A 194 -8.38 8.54 6.75
C CYS A 194 -8.80 7.11 7.11
N ARG A 195 -9.22 6.31 6.13
CA ARG A 195 -9.54 4.88 6.36
C ARG A 195 -8.30 4.06 6.70
N ILE A 196 -7.15 4.33 6.09
CA ILE A 196 -5.87 3.73 6.50
C ILE A 196 -5.52 4.18 7.93
N GLY A 197 -5.64 5.48 8.23
CA GLY A 197 -5.39 6.07 9.55
C GLY A 197 -6.26 5.48 10.66
N ALA A 198 -7.52 5.13 10.35
CA ALA A 198 -8.43 4.49 11.30
C ALA A 198 -8.01 3.07 11.70
N LEU A 199 -7.19 2.39 10.88
CA LEU A 199 -6.61 1.08 11.18
C LEU A 199 -5.30 1.18 11.96
N LEU A 200 -4.73 2.38 12.07
CA LEU A 200 -3.42 2.63 12.67
C LEU A 200 -3.54 3.11 14.12
N PRO A 201 -2.63 2.68 15.01
CA PRO A 201 -2.42 3.35 16.29
C PRO A 201 -2.16 4.85 16.10
N GLU A 202 -2.55 5.66 17.07
CA GLU A 202 -2.49 7.14 17.02
C GLU A 202 -1.14 7.67 16.56
N LYS A 203 -0.05 7.16 17.12
CA LYS A 203 1.33 7.59 16.79
C LYS A 203 1.70 7.49 15.31
N TYR A 204 0.96 6.72 14.51
CA TYR A 204 1.22 6.54 13.07
C TYR A 204 0.29 7.37 12.17
N ARG A 205 -0.68 8.12 12.73
CA ARG A 205 -1.68 8.86 11.95
C ARG A 205 -1.12 10.11 11.28
N GLY A 206 -0.01 10.67 11.80
CA GLY A 206 0.76 11.75 11.18
C GLY A 206 -0.09 12.95 10.79
N VAL A 207 0.03 13.42 9.55
CA VAL A 207 -0.70 14.60 9.08
C VAL A 207 -2.22 14.44 9.09
N TYR A 208 -2.73 13.21 9.16
CA TYR A 208 -4.17 12.91 9.16
C TYR A 208 -4.78 12.84 10.57
N GLU A 209 -4.00 12.87 11.64
CA GLU A 209 -4.47 12.68 13.04
C GLU A 209 -5.66 13.59 13.39
N ASN A 210 -5.63 14.83 12.95
CA ASN A 210 -6.65 15.83 13.25
C ASN A 210 -7.73 15.99 12.17
N TYR A 211 -7.72 15.17 11.13
CA TYR A 211 -8.72 15.25 10.07
C TYR A 211 -10.12 14.93 10.62
N PRO A 212 -11.14 15.77 10.33
CA PRO A 212 -12.51 15.54 10.78
C PRO A 212 -13.01 14.15 10.38
N ARG A 213 -12.72 13.74 9.14
CA ARG A 213 -13.14 12.45 8.61
C ARG A 213 -12.53 11.27 9.35
N LEU A 214 -11.28 11.36 9.78
CA LEU A 214 -10.66 10.31 10.59
C LEU A 214 -11.33 10.20 11.97
N LYS A 215 -11.67 11.34 12.61
CA LYS A 215 -12.37 11.35 13.89
C LYS A 215 -13.75 10.69 13.79
N GLU A 216 -14.49 10.95 12.71
CA GLU A 216 -15.77 10.27 12.43
C GLU A 216 -15.62 8.75 12.32
N LEU A 217 -14.61 8.29 11.53
CA LEU A 217 -14.34 6.87 11.34
C LEU A 217 -13.98 6.17 12.65
N LEU A 218 -13.19 6.81 13.51
CA LEU A 218 -12.81 6.28 14.82
C LEU A 218 -13.99 6.19 15.77
N ALA A 219 -14.90 7.18 15.74
CA ALA A 219 -16.13 7.18 16.55
C ALA A 219 -17.09 6.04 16.16
N GLN A 220 -17.10 5.62 14.88
CA GLN A 220 -17.91 4.49 14.39
C GLN A 220 -17.35 3.11 14.80
N GLN A 221 -16.14 3.03 15.29
CA GLN A 221 -15.50 1.77 15.71
C GLN A 221 -15.66 1.47 17.21
N GLN A 222 -16.17 2.44 17.97
CA GLN A 222 -16.46 2.32 19.40
C GLN A 222 -17.88 1.76 19.62
#